data_bca4887c346189741b6b9804a1711451
#
_entry.id   bca4887c346189741b6b9804a1711451
#
_cell.length_a   1.000
_cell.length_b   1.000
_cell.length_c   1.000
_cell.angle_alpha   90.00
_cell.angle_beta   90.00
_cell.angle_gamma   90.00
#
_symmetry.space_group_name_H-M   'P 1'
#
loop_
_entity.id
_entity.type
_entity.pdbx_description
1 polymer ?
#
loop_
_entity_poly.entity_id
_entity_poly.type
_entity_poly.pdbx_seq_one_letter_code
_entity_poly.pdbx_strand_id
1 'polypeptide(L)'
;TRTDHPSGSDRVFEAIETIDPDRRFTQILNLQGDLPDLSPEIPHLLGATLDRGETDLATLVTPASAEEAARPQVVKAVVSWQDADFGTALYFSRAAIPTGTTALFHHIGVYGWRRDALARFVALPPSPLEQAEKLEQLRALEAGMTIAIGKIDTAPGGIDTAEDLEAARMRAAAAHHKD
;
A
#
# COMPACT_ATOMS: atom_id res chain seq x y z
N THR A 1 8.35 19.52 -2.43
CA THR A 1 8.36 18.77 -3.72
C THR A 1 7.59 19.53 -4.79
N ARG A 2 7.90 19.27 -6.04
CA ARG A 2 7.19 19.85 -7.19
C ARG A 2 5.69 19.52 -7.13
N THR A 3 4.88 20.30 -7.83
CA THR A 3 3.41 20.10 -7.86
C THR A 3 2.96 19.16 -8.97
N ASP A 4 3.83 18.85 -9.94
CA ASP A 4 3.55 18.15 -11.19
C ASP A 4 4.04 16.69 -11.20
N HIS A 5 4.20 16.07 -10.03
CA HIS A 5 4.55 14.65 -9.96
C HIS A 5 3.45 13.77 -10.52
N PRO A 6 3.80 12.78 -11.37
CA PRO A 6 2.83 11.86 -11.95
C PRO A 6 2.19 10.93 -10.90
N SER A 7 2.91 10.65 -9.80
CA SER A 7 2.43 9.77 -8.73
C SER A 7 2.91 10.16 -7.33
N GLY A 8 2.35 9.49 -6.32
CA GLY A 8 2.80 9.61 -4.92
C GLY A 8 4.22 9.07 -4.72
N SER A 9 4.59 8.00 -5.41
CA SER A 9 5.93 7.42 -5.32
C SER A 9 7.00 8.34 -5.88
N ASP A 10 6.75 9.04 -6.99
CA ASP A 10 7.65 10.06 -7.53
C ASP A 10 7.88 11.20 -6.54
N ARG A 11 6.80 11.64 -5.86
CA ARG A 11 6.87 12.69 -4.85
C ARG A 11 7.69 12.26 -3.63
N VAL A 12 7.48 11.04 -3.14
CA VAL A 12 8.24 10.47 -2.02
C VAL A 12 9.71 10.33 -2.39
N PHE A 13 10.01 9.92 -3.61
CA PHE A 13 11.39 9.81 -4.10
C PHE A 13 12.09 11.18 -4.11
N GLU A 14 11.49 12.22 -4.68
CA GLU A 14 12.05 13.57 -4.63
C GLU A 14 12.26 14.04 -3.18
N ALA A 15 11.29 13.79 -2.30
CA ALA A 15 11.40 14.17 -0.90
C ALA A 15 12.61 13.53 -0.23
N ILE A 16 12.79 12.19 -0.36
CA ILE A 16 13.90 11.49 0.30
C ILE A 16 15.26 11.88 -0.28
N GLU A 17 15.38 12.10 -1.59
CA GLU A 17 16.63 12.58 -2.18
C GLU A 17 17.01 13.99 -1.72
N THR A 18 16.00 14.80 -1.34
CA THR A 18 16.22 16.17 -0.80
C THR A 18 16.62 16.14 0.68
N ILE A 19 15.93 15.35 1.52
CA ILE A 19 16.11 15.36 2.98
C ILE A 19 17.23 14.43 3.46
N ASP A 20 17.62 13.44 2.66
CA ASP A 20 18.68 12.48 2.98
C ASP A 20 19.62 12.25 1.79
N PRO A 21 20.37 13.29 1.35
CA PRO A 21 21.30 13.17 0.23
C PRO A 21 22.45 12.18 0.50
N ASP A 22 22.79 11.97 1.76
CA ASP A 22 23.83 11.01 2.20
C ASP A 22 23.33 9.56 2.20
N ARG A 23 22.07 9.29 1.83
CA ARG A 23 21.45 7.97 1.73
C ARG A 23 21.58 7.11 3.01
N ARG A 24 21.39 7.73 4.17
CA ARG A 24 21.45 7.03 5.48
C ARG A 24 20.24 6.14 5.71
N PHE A 25 19.08 6.49 5.14
CA PHE A 25 17.86 5.69 5.22
C PHE A 25 17.78 4.73 4.05
N THR A 26 17.71 3.44 4.34
CA THR A 26 17.65 2.35 3.35
C THR A 26 16.21 1.87 3.09
N GLN A 27 15.30 2.18 4.01
CA GLN A 27 13.87 1.89 3.91
C GLN A 27 13.08 3.18 3.90
N ILE A 28 12.11 3.27 2.99
CA ILE A 28 11.26 4.45 2.80
C ILE A 28 9.81 3.99 2.93
N LEU A 29 9.09 4.55 3.90
CA LEU A 29 7.67 4.26 4.08
C LEU A 29 6.83 5.37 3.44
N ASN A 30 5.95 4.98 2.53
CA ASN A 30 4.96 5.85 1.90
C ASN A 30 3.58 5.59 2.53
N LEU A 31 3.17 6.48 3.41
CA LEU A 31 1.87 6.46 4.08
C LEU A 31 0.95 7.47 3.38
N GLN A 32 -0.26 7.05 3.08
CA GLN A 32 -1.22 7.86 2.34
C GLN A 32 -1.91 8.88 3.25
N GLY A 33 -2.04 10.14 2.78
CA GLY A 33 -2.65 11.22 3.55
C GLY A 33 -4.17 11.10 3.75
N ASP A 34 -4.81 10.21 3.00
CA ASP A 34 -6.24 9.85 3.10
C ASP A 34 -6.53 8.72 4.10
N LEU A 35 -5.52 8.26 4.82
CA LEU A 35 -5.63 7.25 5.89
C LEU A 35 -5.35 7.89 7.27
N PRO A 36 -6.22 8.76 7.81
CA PRO A 36 -5.94 9.50 9.04
C PRO A 36 -5.92 8.63 10.30
N ASP A 37 -6.55 7.46 10.24
CA ASP A 37 -6.68 6.52 11.36
C ASP A 37 -5.62 5.40 11.32
N LEU A 38 -4.47 5.63 10.64
CA LEU A 38 -3.37 4.68 10.64
C LEU A 38 -2.86 4.44 12.08
N SER A 39 -2.98 3.18 12.53
CA SER A 39 -2.38 2.77 13.80
C SER A 39 -0.85 2.97 13.74
N PRO A 40 -0.22 3.43 14.85
CA PRO A 40 1.24 3.54 14.95
C PRO A 40 1.98 2.21 14.70
N GLU A 41 1.30 1.08 14.80
CA GLU A 41 1.85 -0.25 14.50
C GLU A 41 2.05 -0.50 13.01
N ILE A 42 1.27 0.16 12.13
CA ILE A 42 1.33 -0.03 10.67
C ILE A 42 2.71 0.26 10.09
N PRO A 43 3.38 1.39 10.41
CA PRO A 43 4.75 1.63 9.93
C PRO A 43 5.74 0.56 10.39
N HIS A 44 5.64 0.07 11.62
CA HIS A 44 6.52 -0.99 12.14
C HIS A 44 6.28 -2.31 11.42
N LEU A 45 5.01 -2.70 11.24
CA LEU A 45 4.67 -3.92 10.52
C LEU A 45 5.12 -3.86 9.05
N LEU A 46 4.94 -2.71 8.40
CA LEU A 46 5.36 -2.50 7.02
C LEU A 46 6.88 -2.63 6.86
N GLY A 47 7.66 -2.03 7.78
CA GLY A 47 9.11 -2.21 7.83
C GLY A 47 9.53 -3.66 8.09
N ALA A 48 8.89 -4.32 9.07
CA ALA A 48 9.14 -5.73 9.37
C ALA A 48 8.78 -6.65 8.19
N THR A 49 7.70 -6.34 7.46
CA THR A 49 7.32 -7.08 6.24
C THR A 49 8.36 -6.92 5.15
N LEU A 50 8.90 -5.71 4.96
CA LEU A 50 9.96 -5.44 4.01
C LEU A 50 11.26 -6.19 4.34
N ASP A 51 11.53 -6.44 5.63
CA ASP A 51 12.73 -7.14 6.08
C ASP A 51 12.63 -8.67 5.95
N ARG A 52 11.43 -9.21 5.68
CA ARG A 52 11.23 -10.65 5.48
C ARG A 52 11.57 -11.07 4.05
N GLY A 53 12.86 -11.30 3.81
CA GLY A 53 13.36 -11.79 2.53
C GLY A 53 13.95 -10.72 1.62
N GLU A 54 14.34 -11.13 0.40
CA GLU A 54 14.89 -10.26 -0.63
C GLU A 54 13.74 -9.66 -1.45
N THR A 55 13.07 -8.66 -0.90
CA THR A 55 11.93 -8.00 -1.53
C THR A 55 12.27 -6.55 -1.88
N ASP A 56 11.72 -6.05 -2.98
CA ASP A 56 11.90 -4.67 -3.44
C ASP A 56 11.01 -3.69 -2.68
N LEU A 57 9.78 -4.12 -2.44
CA LEU A 57 8.81 -3.34 -1.67
C LEU A 57 7.88 -4.25 -0.88
N ALA A 58 7.20 -3.66 0.08
CA ALA A 58 6.18 -4.30 0.91
C ALA A 58 4.90 -3.48 0.89
N THR A 59 3.77 -4.17 1.06
CA THR A 59 2.46 -3.56 1.30
C THR A 59 1.64 -4.45 2.23
N LEU A 60 0.44 -4.01 2.60
CA LEU A 60 -0.40 -4.71 3.55
C LEU A 60 -1.73 -5.13 2.91
N VAL A 61 -2.31 -6.18 3.47
CA VAL A 61 -3.67 -6.62 3.12
C VAL A 61 -4.47 -6.95 4.39
N THR A 62 -5.78 -6.91 4.26
CA THR A 62 -6.71 -7.41 5.28
C THR A 62 -7.70 -8.39 4.64
N PRO A 63 -8.24 -9.37 5.39
CA PRO A 63 -9.33 -10.19 4.87
C PRO A 63 -10.49 -9.30 4.39
N ALA A 64 -11.09 -9.66 3.26
CA ALA A 64 -12.24 -8.97 2.70
C ALA A 64 -13.45 -9.89 2.64
N SER A 65 -14.61 -9.36 3.00
CA SER A 65 -15.89 -10.04 2.74
C SER A 65 -16.19 -10.11 1.24
N ALA A 66 -17.07 -11.01 0.84
CA ALA A 66 -17.52 -11.12 -0.55
C ALA A 66 -18.19 -9.80 -1.03
N GLU A 67 -18.90 -9.12 -0.13
CA GLU A 67 -19.53 -7.83 -0.43
C GLU A 67 -18.49 -6.74 -0.69
N GLU A 68 -17.46 -6.63 0.15
CA GLU A 68 -16.35 -5.69 -0.05
C GLU A 68 -15.59 -6.00 -1.34
N ALA A 69 -15.27 -7.27 -1.58
CA ALA A 69 -14.55 -7.69 -2.77
C ALA A 69 -15.30 -7.43 -4.08
N ALA A 70 -16.63 -7.35 -4.05
CA ALA A 70 -17.45 -6.98 -5.20
C ALA A 70 -17.34 -5.48 -5.58
N ARG A 71 -16.83 -4.64 -4.67
CA ARG A 71 -16.69 -3.20 -4.91
C ARG A 71 -15.41 -2.91 -5.69
N PRO A 72 -15.46 -2.23 -6.86
CA PRO A 72 -14.26 -1.91 -7.66
C PRO A 72 -13.27 -0.95 -6.97
N GLN A 73 -13.73 -0.12 -6.03
CA GLN A 73 -12.87 0.78 -5.25
C GLN A 73 -12.03 0.03 -4.23
N VAL A 74 -12.50 -1.11 -3.72
CA VAL A 74 -11.72 -2.03 -2.90
C VAL A 74 -10.78 -2.82 -3.81
N VAL A 75 -9.50 -2.55 -3.77
CA VAL A 75 -8.50 -3.28 -4.56
C VAL A 75 -8.25 -4.64 -3.93
N LYS A 76 -8.29 -5.71 -4.72
CA LYS A 76 -7.99 -7.07 -4.25
C LYS A 76 -6.55 -7.44 -4.57
N ALA A 77 -5.93 -8.18 -3.64
CA ALA A 77 -4.61 -8.76 -3.83
C ALA A 77 -4.69 -10.29 -3.89
N VAL A 78 -4.01 -10.89 -4.86
CA VAL A 78 -3.75 -12.32 -4.90
C VAL A 78 -2.39 -12.58 -4.29
N VAL A 79 -2.34 -13.41 -3.25
CA VAL A 79 -1.15 -13.61 -2.42
C VAL A 79 -0.74 -15.06 -2.40
N SER A 80 0.54 -15.32 -2.62
CA SER A 80 1.19 -16.60 -2.30
C SER A 80 1.68 -16.55 -0.86
N TRP A 81 0.98 -17.22 0.03
CA TRP A 81 1.27 -17.20 1.46
C TRP A 81 2.43 -18.15 1.81
N GLN A 82 3.40 -17.66 2.57
CA GLN A 82 4.48 -18.46 3.15
C GLN A 82 4.16 -18.90 4.58
N ASP A 83 3.40 -18.06 5.31
CA ASP A 83 2.86 -18.40 6.64
C ASP A 83 1.48 -17.70 6.84
N ALA A 84 1.01 -17.63 8.10
CA ALA A 84 -0.32 -17.07 8.40
C ALA A 84 -0.46 -15.58 8.07
N ASP A 85 0.64 -14.80 8.13
CA ASP A 85 0.60 -13.34 8.11
C ASP A 85 1.58 -12.71 7.10
N PHE A 86 2.35 -13.55 6.39
CA PHE A 86 3.33 -13.11 5.40
C PHE A 86 3.22 -13.88 4.09
N GLY A 87 3.30 -13.14 2.98
CA GLY A 87 3.22 -13.68 1.64
C GLY A 87 3.90 -12.80 0.59
N THR A 88 3.78 -13.24 -0.66
CA THR A 88 4.24 -12.49 -1.84
C THR A 88 3.04 -12.19 -2.74
N ALA A 89 2.94 -10.96 -3.20
CA ALA A 89 1.89 -10.58 -4.15
C ALA A 89 2.10 -11.29 -5.50
N LEU A 90 1.03 -11.84 -6.03
CA LEU A 90 1.00 -12.39 -7.39
C LEU A 90 0.31 -11.42 -8.36
N TYR A 91 -0.73 -10.72 -7.90
CA TYR A 91 -1.47 -9.75 -8.70
C TYR A 91 -2.33 -8.84 -7.83
N PHE A 92 -2.74 -7.70 -8.41
CA PHE A 92 -3.74 -6.79 -7.82
C PHE A 92 -4.79 -6.45 -8.87
N SER A 93 -6.07 -6.37 -8.47
CA SER A 93 -7.15 -6.00 -9.38
C SER A 93 -8.31 -5.31 -8.68
N ARG A 94 -9.03 -4.51 -9.45
CA ARG A 94 -10.34 -3.97 -9.04
C ARG A 94 -11.46 -5.00 -9.18
N ALA A 95 -11.28 -6.05 -9.99
CA ALA A 95 -12.19 -7.19 -10.06
C ALA A 95 -12.08 -8.08 -8.81
N ALA A 96 -13.12 -8.86 -8.53
CA ALA A 96 -13.08 -9.87 -7.46
C ALA A 96 -12.21 -11.05 -7.90
N ILE A 97 -11.01 -11.14 -7.36
CA ILE A 97 -10.02 -12.19 -7.63
C ILE A 97 -9.45 -12.76 -6.33
N PRO A 98 -8.99 -14.06 -6.34
CA PRO A 98 -9.19 -15.06 -7.37
C PRO A 98 -10.60 -15.67 -7.35
N THR A 99 -11.03 -16.32 -8.45
CA THR A 99 -12.30 -17.05 -8.49
C THR A 99 -12.21 -18.36 -7.71
N GLY A 100 -13.36 -18.85 -7.21
CA GLY A 100 -13.44 -20.17 -6.57
C GLY A 100 -12.92 -20.25 -5.14
N THR A 101 -12.67 -19.10 -4.48
CA THR A 101 -12.29 -19.03 -3.07
C THR A 101 -13.14 -18.01 -2.33
N THR A 102 -13.27 -18.21 -1.00
CA THR A 102 -13.83 -17.22 -0.07
C THR A 102 -12.74 -16.43 0.65
N ALA A 103 -11.47 -16.81 0.53
CA ALA A 103 -10.33 -16.10 1.11
C ALA A 103 -9.89 -14.97 0.16
N LEU A 104 -10.58 -13.84 0.25
CA LEU A 104 -10.30 -12.63 -0.49
C LEU A 104 -9.56 -11.62 0.39
N PHE A 105 -8.68 -10.83 -0.20
CA PHE A 105 -7.86 -9.87 0.52
C PHE A 105 -7.98 -8.49 -0.09
N HIS A 106 -8.32 -7.50 0.75
CA HIS A 106 -8.32 -6.08 0.45
C HIS A 106 -6.89 -5.54 0.59
N HIS A 107 -6.35 -4.95 -0.46
CA HIS A 107 -5.07 -4.29 -0.46
C HIS A 107 -5.15 -2.93 0.23
N ILE A 108 -4.26 -2.68 1.18
CA ILE A 108 -4.12 -1.39 1.87
C ILE A 108 -3.00 -0.60 1.18
N GLY A 109 -3.33 0.58 0.67
CA GLY A 109 -2.46 1.41 -0.18
C GLY A 109 -1.26 2.07 0.52
N VAL A 110 -0.65 1.40 1.49
CA VAL A 110 0.60 1.84 2.14
C VAL A 110 1.77 1.01 1.62
N TYR A 111 2.94 1.63 1.47
CA TYR A 111 4.10 0.94 0.90
C TYR A 111 5.37 1.17 1.72
N GLY A 112 6.12 0.09 1.91
CA GLY A 112 7.52 0.14 2.35
C GLY A 112 8.42 -0.18 1.16
N TRP A 113 9.40 0.65 0.88
CA TRP A 113 10.33 0.50 -0.24
C TRP A 113 11.75 0.29 0.27
N ARG A 114 12.50 -0.60 -0.35
CA ARG A 114 13.95 -0.45 -0.33
C ARG A 114 14.32 0.76 -1.19
N ARG A 115 15.19 1.63 -0.69
CA ARG A 115 15.50 2.90 -1.36
C ARG A 115 15.94 2.73 -2.81
N ASP A 116 16.80 1.74 -3.08
CA ASP A 116 17.26 1.47 -4.44
C ASP A 116 16.15 0.91 -5.34
N ALA A 117 15.21 0.17 -4.77
CA ALA A 117 14.02 -0.31 -5.48
C ALA A 117 13.08 0.85 -5.85
N LEU A 118 12.87 1.81 -4.93
CA LEU A 118 12.10 3.02 -5.21
C LEU A 118 12.73 3.83 -6.35
N ALA A 119 14.07 4.01 -6.32
CA ALA A 119 14.79 4.69 -7.40
C ALA A 119 14.60 4.00 -8.75
N ARG A 120 14.67 2.65 -8.79
CA ARG A 120 14.40 1.88 -10.02
C ARG A 120 12.95 2.05 -10.48
N PHE A 121 12.00 1.97 -9.54
CA PHE A 121 10.57 2.04 -9.83
C PHE A 121 10.17 3.38 -10.47
N VAL A 122 10.60 4.51 -9.93
CA VAL A 122 10.26 5.83 -10.47
C VAL A 122 10.92 6.11 -11.83
N ALA A 123 11.97 5.38 -12.18
CA ALA A 123 12.59 5.45 -13.49
C ALA A 123 11.85 4.64 -14.58
N LEU A 124 10.89 3.78 -14.20
CA LEU A 124 10.11 2.98 -15.14
C LEU A 124 9.01 3.82 -15.79
N PRO A 125 8.75 3.62 -17.09
CA PRO A 125 7.56 4.18 -17.72
C PRO A 125 6.29 3.51 -17.16
N PRO A 126 5.13 4.19 -17.22
CA PRO A 126 3.85 3.56 -16.90
C PRO A 126 3.62 2.28 -17.71
N SER A 127 3.21 1.21 -17.02
CA SER A 127 3.06 -0.12 -17.62
C SER A 127 1.62 -0.38 -18.12
N PRO A 128 1.41 -1.33 -19.05
CA PRO A 128 0.09 -1.66 -19.58
C PRO A 128 -0.93 -2.07 -18.50
N LEU A 129 -0.55 -2.93 -17.55
CA LEU A 129 -1.45 -3.38 -16.49
C LEU A 129 -1.76 -2.26 -15.49
N GLU A 130 -0.76 -1.45 -15.13
CA GLU A 130 -0.95 -0.25 -14.32
C GLU A 130 -2.01 0.67 -14.93
N GLN A 131 -1.91 0.92 -16.25
CA GLN A 131 -2.84 1.80 -16.96
C GLN A 131 -4.25 1.20 -17.06
N ALA A 132 -4.35 -0.12 -17.27
CA ALA A 132 -5.63 -0.83 -17.38
C ALA A 132 -6.39 -0.86 -16.06
N GLU A 133 -5.74 -1.27 -14.98
CA GLU A 133 -6.31 -1.39 -13.63
C GLU A 133 -6.29 -0.05 -12.87
N LYS A 134 -5.48 0.92 -13.30
CA LYS A 134 -5.17 2.17 -12.57
C LYS A 134 -4.61 1.88 -11.18
N LEU A 135 -3.63 0.99 -11.14
CA LEU A 135 -2.96 0.50 -9.93
C LEU A 135 -1.45 0.58 -10.14
N GLU A 136 -0.81 1.56 -9.49
CA GLU A 136 0.61 1.88 -9.67
C GLU A 136 1.54 0.69 -9.37
N GLN A 137 1.22 -0.11 -8.35
CA GLN A 137 2.03 -1.27 -7.94
C GLN A 137 2.14 -2.37 -9.01
N LEU A 138 1.26 -2.39 -10.00
CA LEU A 138 1.37 -3.34 -11.12
C LEU A 138 2.57 -3.05 -12.00
N ARG A 139 3.02 -1.79 -12.11
CA ARG A 139 4.29 -1.44 -12.78
C ARG A 139 5.48 -2.19 -12.15
N ALA A 140 5.49 -2.29 -10.82
CA ALA A 140 6.54 -3.05 -10.14
C ALA A 140 6.50 -4.54 -10.51
N LEU A 141 5.31 -5.17 -10.49
CA LEU A 141 5.17 -6.58 -10.88
C LEU A 141 5.55 -6.82 -12.34
N GLU A 142 5.14 -5.96 -13.28
CA GLU A 142 5.50 -6.08 -14.69
C GLU A 142 7.00 -5.91 -14.94
N ALA A 143 7.68 -5.15 -14.07
CA ALA A 143 9.14 -4.99 -14.09
C ALA A 143 9.90 -6.13 -13.37
N GLY A 144 9.20 -7.17 -12.89
CA GLY A 144 9.79 -8.30 -12.19
C GLY A 144 10.23 -7.98 -10.76
N MET A 145 9.75 -6.88 -10.17
CA MET A 145 10.02 -6.54 -8.78
C MET A 145 9.17 -7.40 -7.83
N THR A 146 9.75 -7.78 -6.70
CA THR A 146 9.08 -8.61 -5.70
C THR A 146 8.37 -7.75 -4.66
N ILE A 147 7.06 -7.99 -4.47
CA ILE A 147 6.23 -7.30 -3.49
C ILE A 147 5.90 -8.23 -2.32
N ALA A 148 6.43 -7.92 -1.15
CA ALA A 148 6.06 -8.60 0.09
C ALA A 148 4.68 -8.16 0.57
N ILE A 149 3.92 -9.08 1.14
CA ILE A 149 2.60 -8.82 1.72
C ILE A 149 2.62 -9.15 3.21
N GLY A 150 2.27 -8.16 4.03
CA GLY A 150 1.91 -8.37 5.43
C GLY A 150 0.39 -8.36 5.61
N LYS A 151 -0.12 -9.23 6.48
CA LYS A 151 -1.55 -9.26 6.80
C LYS A 151 -1.84 -8.50 8.07
N ILE A 152 -2.92 -7.72 8.06
CA ILE A 152 -3.51 -7.05 9.22
C ILE A 152 -4.96 -7.49 9.38
N ASP A 153 -5.48 -7.41 10.61
CA ASP A 153 -6.83 -7.88 10.90
C ASP A 153 -7.92 -6.90 10.43
N THR A 154 -7.62 -5.61 10.43
CA THR A 154 -8.61 -4.57 10.13
C THR A 154 -8.01 -3.48 9.25
N ALA A 155 -8.72 -3.12 8.17
CA ALA A 155 -8.33 -2.01 7.32
C ALA A 155 -8.39 -0.68 8.12
N PRO A 156 -7.38 0.20 7.98
CA PRO A 156 -7.49 1.57 8.47
C PRO A 156 -8.63 2.29 7.73
N GLY A 157 -9.36 3.16 8.43
CA GLY A 157 -10.40 3.96 7.81
C GLY A 157 -9.82 4.95 6.80
N GLY A 158 -10.20 4.83 5.53
CA GLY A 158 -9.88 5.78 4.47
C GLY A 158 -10.89 6.93 4.38
N ILE A 159 -10.52 8.03 3.72
CA ILE A 159 -11.39 9.15 3.38
C ILE A 159 -11.49 9.25 1.87
N ASP A 160 -12.53 8.65 1.29
CA ASP A 160 -12.82 8.68 -0.15
C ASP A 160 -14.04 9.57 -0.46
N THR A 161 -14.93 9.78 0.52
CA THR A 161 -16.17 10.52 0.39
C THR A 161 -16.30 11.63 1.44
N ALA A 162 -17.26 12.54 1.26
CA ALA A 162 -17.57 13.56 2.27
C ALA A 162 -18.07 12.93 3.59
N GLU A 163 -18.81 11.83 3.49
CA GLU A 163 -19.31 11.06 4.62
C GLU A 163 -18.18 10.44 5.43
N ASP A 164 -17.14 9.89 4.75
CA ASP A 164 -15.94 9.35 5.41
C ASP A 164 -15.19 10.45 6.17
N LEU A 165 -15.09 11.65 5.58
CA LEU A 165 -14.45 12.79 6.23
C LEU A 165 -15.19 13.21 7.51
N GLU A 166 -16.52 13.27 7.50
CA GLU A 166 -17.31 13.58 8.68
C GLU A 166 -17.17 12.48 9.76
N ALA A 167 -17.18 11.22 9.34
CA ALA A 167 -16.94 10.10 10.25
C ALA A 167 -15.54 10.17 10.89
N ALA A 168 -14.50 10.50 10.13
CA ALA A 168 -13.14 10.67 10.64
C ALA A 168 -13.05 11.86 11.62
N ARG A 169 -13.71 12.99 11.34
CA ARG A 169 -13.79 14.13 12.25
C ARG A 169 -14.46 13.77 13.59
N MET A 170 -15.55 13.00 13.55
CA MET A 170 -16.21 12.55 14.77
C MET A 170 -15.33 11.61 15.60
N ARG A 171 -14.59 10.67 14.96
CA ARG A 171 -13.63 9.79 15.66
C ARG A 171 -12.50 10.59 16.30
N ALA A 172 -11.91 11.56 15.58
CA ALA A 172 -10.86 12.41 16.13
C ALA A 172 -11.34 13.24 17.33
N ALA A 173 -12.54 13.82 17.25
CA ALA A 173 -13.14 14.57 18.38
C ALA A 173 -13.37 13.68 19.62
N ALA A 174 -13.84 12.44 19.42
CA ALA A 174 -14.06 11.48 20.50
C ALA A 174 -12.75 11.04 21.18
N ALA A 175 -11.64 10.95 20.43
CA ALA A 175 -10.33 10.60 20.96
C ALA A 175 -9.76 11.72 21.88
N HIS A 176 -9.93 12.99 21.49
CA HIS A 176 -9.46 14.14 22.28
C HIS A 176 -10.22 14.39 23.59
N HIS A 177 -11.35 13.72 23.83
CA HIS A 177 -12.12 13.84 25.09
C HIS A 177 -11.75 12.76 26.11
N LYS A 178 -10.78 11.88 25.80
CA LYS A 178 -10.36 10.79 26.70
C LYS A 178 -9.00 11.04 27.38
N ASP A 179 -8.32 12.12 27.03
CA ASP A 179 -7.09 12.63 27.66
C ASP A 179 -7.43 13.81 28.59
#